data_1d57583ffed56f1531c6bc30e9040648
#
_entry.id   1d57583ffed56f1531c6bc30e9040648
#
_cell.length_a   1.000
_cell.length_b   1.000
_cell.length_c   1.000
_cell.angle_alpha   90.00
_cell.angle_beta   90.00
_cell.angle_gamma   90.00
#
_symmetry.space_group_name_H-M   'P 1'
#
loop_
_entity.id
_entity.type
_entity.pdbx_description
1 polymer ?
#
loop_
_entity_poly.entity_id
_entity_poly.type
_entity_poly.pdbx_seq_one_letter_code
_entity_poly.pdbx_strand_id
1 'polypeptide(L)'
;MKLDAKRILVPVNGKPYSERSFRWACQIAREAKTELHAVYVIEVPLALSLESEISDDINKGEEILARIEAIASEEKYKGLQARFLRARQAGPAVVAESENKSMDLLIVGVPYKRQFGECSLGSTASYIFHNVSCQIMLSREQAPSPIPSRE
;
A
#
# COMPACT_ATOMS: atom_id res chain seq x y z
N MET A 1 21.09 2.15 -8.69
CA MET A 1 20.06 1.14 -9.05
C MET A 1 19.36 1.54 -10.34
N LYS A 2 19.19 0.61 -11.22
CA LYS A 2 18.46 0.89 -12.46
C LYS A 2 17.17 0.08 -12.44
N LEU A 3 16.06 0.77 -12.30
CA LEU A 3 14.74 0.15 -12.26
C LEU A 3 13.98 0.62 -13.50
N ASP A 4 13.43 -0.34 -14.24
CA ASP A 4 12.69 -0.01 -15.46
C ASP A 4 11.23 0.26 -15.10
N ALA A 5 11.00 1.24 -14.28
CA ALA A 5 9.67 1.69 -13.91
C ALA A 5 9.71 3.20 -13.70
N LYS A 6 8.70 3.89 -14.21
CA LYS A 6 8.62 5.34 -14.12
C LYS A 6 7.68 5.79 -13.01
N ARG A 7 6.67 4.99 -12.69
CA ARG A 7 5.68 5.33 -11.68
C ARG A 7 5.39 4.12 -10.80
N ILE A 8 5.57 4.32 -9.50
CA ILE A 8 5.34 3.28 -8.50
C ILE A 8 4.13 3.68 -7.68
N LEU A 9 3.23 2.74 -7.44
CA LEU A 9 2.07 2.94 -6.58
C LEU A 9 2.17 2.03 -5.36
N VAL A 10 1.95 2.59 -4.18
CA VAL A 10 1.95 1.85 -2.93
C VAL A 10 0.63 2.08 -2.22
N PRO A 11 -0.22 1.06 -2.12
CA PRO A 11 -1.39 1.18 -1.26
C PRO A 11 -0.95 1.08 0.19
N VAL A 12 -1.49 1.96 1.03
CA VAL A 12 -1.15 2.02 2.44
C VAL A 12 -2.42 1.92 3.26
N ASN A 13 -2.31 1.40 4.49
CA ASN A 13 -3.50 1.25 5.33
C ASN A 13 -3.24 1.62 6.81
N GLY A 14 -2.10 2.23 7.10
CA GLY A 14 -1.78 2.65 8.45
C GLY A 14 -1.24 1.56 9.36
N LYS A 15 -1.14 0.34 8.89
CA LYS A 15 -0.58 -0.76 9.69
C LYS A 15 0.94 -0.79 9.59
N PRO A 16 1.63 -1.33 10.61
CA PRO A 16 3.11 -1.36 10.57
C PRO A 16 3.70 -2.04 9.35
N TYR A 17 3.13 -3.16 8.89
CA TYR A 17 3.67 -3.83 7.72
C TYR A 17 3.52 -2.96 6.47
N SER A 18 2.44 -2.20 6.39
CA SER A 18 2.19 -1.29 5.27
C SER A 18 3.20 -0.14 5.29
N GLU A 19 3.48 0.41 6.47
CA GLU A 19 4.49 1.46 6.59
C GLU A 19 5.86 0.96 6.21
N ARG A 20 6.19 -0.27 6.60
CA ARG A 20 7.49 -0.85 6.25
C ARG A 20 7.65 -1.01 4.74
N SER A 21 6.62 -1.51 4.07
CA SER A 21 6.70 -1.63 2.62
C SER A 21 6.77 -0.26 1.94
N PHE A 22 6.11 0.74 2.52
CA PHE A 22 6.22 2.10 2.00
C PHE A 22 7.63 2.65 2.17
N ARG A 23 8.29 2.37 3.30
CA ARG A 23 9.70 2.78 3.49
C ARG A 23 10.60 2.15 2.42
N TRP A 24 10.41 0.86 2.14
CA TRP A 24 11.14 0.21 1.06
C TRP A 24 10.90 0.91 -0.27
N ALA A 25 9.65 1.24 -0.55
CA ALA A 25 9.29 1.91 -1.80
C ALA A 25 9.95 3.28 -1.90
N CYS A 26 10.02 4.02 -0.80
CA CYS A 26 10.71 5.31 -0.79
C CYS A 26 12.19 5.16 -1.15
N GLN A 27 12.84 4.15 -0.58
CA GLN A 27 14.25 3.91 -0.85
C GLN A 27 14.47 3.51 -2.31
N ILE A 28 13.62 2.64 -2.82
CA ILE A 28 13.70 2.19 -4.21
C ILE A 28 13.48 3.38 -5.15
N ALA A 29 12.43 4.17 -4.91
CA ALA A 29 12.11 5.31 -5.76
C ALA A 29 13.19 6.38 -5.72
N ARG A 30 13.79 6.60 -4.54
CA ARG A 30 14.87 7.57 -4.41
C ARG A 30 16.09 7.12 -5.21
N GLU A 31 16.48 5.86 -5.06
CA GLU A 31 17.65 5.33 -5.78
C GLU A 31 17.43 5.31 -7.29
N ALA A 32 16.24 4.92 -7.70
CA ALA A 32 15.92 4.79 -9.12
C ALA A 32 15.44 6.10 -9.75
N LYS A 33 15.21 7.13 -8.93
CA LYS A 33 14.71 8.44 -9.38
C LYS A 33 13.38 8.30 -10.11
N THR A 34 12.44 7.56 -9.52
CA THR A 34 11.11 7.35 -10.10
C THR A 34 10.04 8.09 -9.30
N GLU A 35 8.90 8.32 -9.94
CA GLU A 35 7.74 8.88 -9.24
C GLU A 35 7.19 7.86 -8.26
N LEU A 36 6.76 8.34 -7.11
CA LEU A 36 6.17 7.50 -6.08
C LEU A 36 4.82 8.06 -5.70
N HIS A 37 3.81 7.20 -5.77
CA HIS A 37 2.45 7.52 -5.40
C HIS A 37 2.02 6.59 -4.26
N ALA A 38 1.28 7.13 -3.31
CA ALA A 38 0.69 6.34 -2.23
C ALA A 38 -0.81 6.59 -2.21
N VAL A 39 -1.58 5.55 -1.95
CA VAL A 39 -3.02 5.67 -1.88
C VAL A 39 -3.54 4.92 -0.65
N TYR A 40 -4.40 5.59 0.10
CA TYR A 40 -5.15 4.98 1.19
C TYR A 40 -6.60 4.91 0.77
N VAL A 41 -7.20 3.73 0.86
CA VAL A 41 -8.61 3.54 0.48
C VAL A 41 -9.45 3.40 1.72
N ILE A 42 -10.41 4.30 1.86
CA ILE A 42 -11.42 4.23 2.92
C ILE A 42 -12.58 3.42 2.38
N GLU A 43 -12.81 2.24 2.97
CA GLU A 43 -13.92 1.40 2.53
C GLU A 43 -15.22 1.90 3.13
N VAL A 44 -16.21 2.13 2.26
CA VAL A 44 -17.49 2.67 2.65
C VAL A 44 -18.55 1.57 2.57
N PRO A 45 -19.27 1.29 3.67
CA PRO A 45 -20.31 0.26 3.64
C PRO A 45 -21.38 0.57 2.62
N LEU A 46 -22.02 -0.47 2.09
CA LEU A 46 -23.09 -0.31 1.09
C LEU A 46 -24.24 0.54 1.61
N ALA A 47 -24.46 0.58 2.92
CA ALA A 47 -25.54 1.37 3.52
C ALA A 47 -25.31 2.87 3.41
N LEU A 48 -24.09 3.30 3.08
CA LEU A 48 -23.74 4.72 3.01
C LEU A 48 -23.42 5.12 1.57
N SER A 49 -23.66 6.40 1.26
CA SER A 49 -23.29 6.95 -0.03
C SER A 49 -21.78 7.15 -0.08
N LEU A 50 -21.18 6.95 -1.26
CA LEU A 50 -19.76 7.24 -1.44
C LEU A 50 -19.43 8.71 -1.25
N GLU A 51 -20.43 9.59 -1.45
CA GLU A 51 -20.26 11.03 -1.27
C GLU A 51 -20.53 11.47 0.17
N SER A 52 -20.96 10.56 1.05
CA SER A 52 -21.21 10.91 2.45
C SER A 52 -19.90 11.33 3.10
N GLU A 53 -19.90 12.50 3.72
CA GLU A 53 -18.73 12.95 4.44
C GLU A 53 -18.87 12.50 5.89
N ILE A 54 -18.05 11.56 6.27
CA ILE A 54 -17.96 11.08 7.64
C ILE A 54 -16.66 11.66 8.20
N SER A 55 -16.78 12.55 9.17
CA SER A 55 -15.64 13.28 9.74
C SER A 55 -14.52 12.34 10.19
N ASP A 56 -14.88 11.23 10.82
CA ASP A 56 -13.87 10.30 11.34
C ASP A 56 -13.07 9.66 10.21
N ASP A 57 -13.71 9.33 9.09
CA ASP A 57 -13.03 8.77 7.93
C ASP A 57 -12.06 9.78 7.31
N ILE A 58 -12.50 11.02 7.19
CA ILE A 58 -11.66 12.08 6.64
C ILE A 58 -10.47 12.34 7.55
N ASN A 59 -10.70 12.41 8.86
CA ASN A 59 -9.64 12.62 9.83
C ASN A 59 -8.63 11.48 9.79
N LYS A 60 -9.10 10.25 9.70
CA LYS A 60 -8.22 9.10 9.62
C LYS A 60 -7.40 9.12 8.33
N GLY A 61 -8.03 9.47 7.21
CA GLY A 61 -7.33 9.61 5.95
C GLY A 61 -6.23 10.65 6.03
N GLU A 62 -6.53 11.80 6.62
CA GLU A 62 -5.54 12.86 6.78
C GLU A 62 -4.39 12.45 7.70
N GLU A 63 -4.70 11.72 8.78
CA GLU A 63 -3.66 11.22 9.67
C GLU A 63 -2.72 10.25 8.96
N ILE A 64 -3.30 9.34 8.18
CA ILE A 64 -2.49 8.36 7.45
C ILE A 64 -1.63 9.04 6.41
N LEU A 65 -2.18 10.00 5.67
CA LEU A 65 -1.39 10.74 4.70
C LEU A 65 -0.27 11.54 5.36
N ALA A 66 -0.55 12.18 6.49
CA ALA A 66 0.48 12.92 7.22
C ALA A 66 1.61 11.98 7.67
N ARG A 67 1.25 10.79 8.14
CA ARG A 67 2.25 9.80 8.54
C ARG A 67 3.09 9.35 7.35
N ILE A 68 2.46 9.11 6.22
CA ILE A 68 3.16 8.69 5.00
C ILE A 68 4.12 9.78 4.52
N GLU A 69 3.68 11.03 4.57
CA GLU A 69 4.54 12.15 4.20
C GLU A 69 5.74 12.28 5.15
N ALA A 70 5.51 12.03 6.44
CA ALA A 70 6.60 12.04 7.41
C ALA A 70 7.60 10.93 7.11
N ILE A 71 7.12 9.74 6.77
CA ILE A 71 8.01 8.62 6.43
C ILE A 71 8.82 8.95 5.17
N ALA A 72 8.18 9.52 4.15
CA ALA A 72 8.90 9.91 2.93
C ALA A 72 10.00 10.92 3.25
N SER A 73 9.72 11.86 4.14
CA SER A 73 10.71 12.83 4.57
C SER A 73 11.87 12.17 5.30
N GLU A 74 11.56 11.22 6.21
CA GLU A 74 12.60 10.45 6.91
C GLU A 74 13.48 9.69 5.94
N GLU A 75 12.89 9.14 4.89
CA GLU A 75 13.62 8.38 3.88
C GLU A 75 14.24 9.27 2.81
N LYS A 76 14.12 10.57 2.96
CA LYS A 76 14.70 11.57 2.05
C LYS A 76 14.18 11.44 0.63
N TYR A 77 12.93 11.03 0.48
CA TYR A 77 12.26 11.02 -0.81
C TYR A 77 11.44 12.28 -0.95
N LYS A 78 11.62 13.00 -2.05
CA LYS A 78 10.88 14.22 -2.35
C LYS A 78 9.97 13.98 -3.53
N GLY A 79 8.81 14.63 -3.51
CA GLY A 79 7.87 14.53 -4.62
C GLY A 79 6.81 13.47 -4.47
N LEU A 80 6.62 12.95 -3.25
CA LEU A 80 5.57 11.98 -3.00
C LEU A 80 4.21 12.56 -3.37
N GLN A 81 3.41 11.79 -4.10
CA GLN A 81 2.03 12.12 -4.39
C GLN A 81 1.15 11.14 -3.62
N ALA A 82 0.51 11.62 -2.56
CA ALA A 82 -0.29 10.78 -1.69
C ALA A 82 -1.72 11.30 -1.64
N ARG A 83 -2.67 10.36 -1.65
CA ARG A 83 -4.08 10.74 -1.53
C ARG A 83 -4.88 9.61 -0.92
N PHE A 84 -6.08 9.93 -0.44
CA PHE A 84 -6.99 8.88 -0.02
C PHE A 84 -8.24 8.93 -0.89
N LEU A 85 -8.86 7.76 -1.05
CA LEU A 85 -10.05 7.56 -1.85
C LEU A 85 -11.11 6.91 -0.99
N ARG A 86 -12.36 7.07 -1.40
CA ARG A 86 -13.46 6.33 -0.80
C ARG A 86 -13.98 5.35 -1.84
N ALA A 87 -14.15 4.11 -1.44
CA ALA A 87 -14.60 3.07 -2.35
C ALA A 87 -15.30 1.97 -1.56
N ARG A 88 -15.98 1.09 -2.25
CA ARG A 88 -16.64 -0.04 -1.60
C ARG A 88 -15.63 -1.08 -1.14
N GLN A 89 -14.59 -1.30 -1.94
CA GLN A 89 -13.53 -2.27 -1.62
C GLN A 89 -12.18 -1.72 -2.04
N ALA A 90 -11.18 -1.98 -1.23
CA ALA A 90 -9.84 -1.45 -1.47
C ALA A 90 -9.17 -2.07 -2.69
N GLY A 91 -9.29 -3.40 -2.87
CA GLY A 91 -8.63 -4.09 -3.97
C GLY A 91 -8.97 -3.50 -5.35
N PRO A 92 -10.26 -3.49 -5.71
CA PRO A 92 -10.67 -2.89 -6.98
C PRO A 92 -10.29 -1.42 -7.12
N ALA A 93 -10.33 -0.65 -6.03
CA ALA A 93 -9.96 0.76 -6.08
C ALA A 93 -8.48 0.94 -6.40
N VAL A 94 -7.62 0.12 -5.82
CA VAL A 94 -6.18 0.18 -6.09
C VAL A 94 -5.89 -0.21 -7.53
N VAL A 95 -6.54 -1.26 -8.03
CA VAL A 95 -6.35 -1.68 -9.42
C VAL A 95 -6.79 -0.57 -10.37
N ALA A 96 -7.94 0.05 -10.11
CA ALA A 96 -8.42 1.16 -10.95
C ALA A 96 -7.44 2.34 -10.91
N GLU A 97 -6.91 2.65 -9.75
CA GLU A 97 -5.93 3.74 -9.60
C GLU A 97 -4.68 3.45 -10.42
N SER A 98 -4.21 2.20 -10.39
CA SER A 98 -3.01 1.83 -11.14
C SER A 98 -3.20 1.99 -12.64
N GLU A 99 -4.39 1.68 -13.13
CA GLU A 99 -4.68 1.80 -14.55
C GLU A 99 -4.91 3.25 -14.95
N ASN A 100 -5.70 3.98 -14.16
CA ASN A 100 -6.02 5.38 -14.47
C ASN A 100 -4.79 6.27 -14.46
N LYS A 101 -3.80 5.96 -13.63
CA LYS A 101 -2.59 6.75 -13.50
C LYS A 101 -1.40 6.15 -14.24
N SER A 102 -1.63 5.08 -14.98
CA SER A 102 -0.59 4.40 -15.76
C SER A 102 0.62 4.03 -14.91
N MET A 103 0.37 3.36 -13.80
CA MET A 103 1.44 2.90 -12.91
C MET A 103 2.17 1.73 -13.54
N ASP A 104 3.49 1.70 -13.36
CA ASP A 104 4.33 0.65 -13.92
C ASP A 104 4.62 -0.46 -12.91
N LEU A 105 4.55 -0.13 -11.63
CA LEU A 105 4.91 -1.08 -10.56
C LEU A 105 4.06 -0.78 -9.33
N LEU A 106 3.49 -1.82 -8.77
CA LEU A 106 2.86 -1.75 -7.45
C LEU A 106 3.76 -2.42 -6.44
N ILE A 107 3.91 -1.79 -5.27
CA ILE A 107 4.58 -2.41 -4.14
C ILE A 107 3.55 -2.53 -3.03
N VAL A 108 3.21 -3.76 -2.68
CA VAL A 108 2.11 -4.05 -1.76
C VAL A 108 2.63 -4.75 -0.52
N GLY A 109 2.41 -4.15 0.63
CA GLY A 109 2.74 -4.79 1.91
C GLY A 109 1.65 -5.77 2.30
N VAL A 110 2.07 -6.90 2.86
CA VAL A 110 1.17 -7.98 3.25
C VAL A 110 1.53 -8.41 4.67
N PRO A 111 0.54 -8.57 5.57
CA PRO A 111 0.84 -9.05 6.91
C PRO A 111 1.19 -10.53 6.87
N TYR A 112 1.90 -10.98 7.90
CA TYR A 112 2.07 -12.42 8.09
C TYR A 112 0.79 -12.95 8.72
N LYS A 113 0.09 -13.81 7.99
CA LYS A 113 -1.20 -14.32 8.43
C LYS A 113 -1.34 -15.75 7.92
N ARG A 114 -1.60 -16.67 8.82
CA ARG A 114 -1.79 -18.06 8.43
C ARG A 114 -3.26 -18.39 8.39
N GLN A 115 -3.65 -19.16 7.41
CA GLN A 115 -5.01 -19.60 7.22
C GLN A 115 -4.95 -21.04 6.72
N PHE A 116 -5.60 -21.94 7.41
CA PHE A 116 -5.56 -23.35 7.05
C PHE A 116 -4.13 -23.89 6.96
N GLY A 117 -3.26 -23.45 7.87
CA GLY A 117 -1.88 -23.91 7.90
C GLY A 117 -0.95 -23.27 6.89
N GLU A 118 -1.45 -22.38 6.06
CA GLU A 118 -0.65 -21.73 5.02
C GLU A 118 -0.67 -20.22 5.18
N CYS A 119 0.38 -19.58 4.70
CA CYS A 119 0.45 -18.12 4.70
C CYS A 119 -0.52 -17.57 3.67
N SER A 120 -1.36 -16.60 4.09
CA SER A 120 -2.38 -16.01 3.24
C SER A 120 -2.02 -14.58 2.87
N LEU A 121 -2.35 -14.18 1.64
CA LEU A 121 -2.18 -12.78 1.21
C LEU A 121 -3.26 -11.87 1.78
N GLY A 122 -4.41 -12.42 2.16
CA GLY A 122 -5.57 -11.62 2.49
C GLY A 122 -6.32 -11.19 1.23
N SER A 123 -7.55 -10.69 1.42
CA SER A 123 -8.44 -10.42 0.29
C SER A 123 -7.96 -9.28 -0.60
N THR A 124 -7.48 -8.19 -0.01
CA THR A 124 -7.07 -7.02 -0.80
C THR A 124 -5.84 -7.31 -1.64
N ALA A 125 -4.78 -7.85 -1.02
CA ALA A 125 -3.56 -8.15 -1.76
C ALA A 125 -3.80 -9.26 -2.79
N SER A 126 -4.61 -10.24 -2.48
CA SER A 126 -4.95 -11.30 -3.42
C SER A 126 -5.68 -10.76 -4.64
N TYR A 127 -6.66 -9.87 -4.42
CA TYR A 127 -7.38 -9.24 -5.52
C TYR A 127 -6.42 -8.45 -6.42
N ILE A 128 -5.56 -7.64 -5.80
CA ILE A 128 -4.58 -6.84 -6.57
C ILE A 128 -3.67 -7.76 -7.37
N PHE A 129 -3.16 -8.80 -6.73
CA PHE A 129 -2.24 -9.74 -7.38
C PHE A 129 -2.86 -10.38 -8.62
N HIS A 130 -4.15 -10.72 -8.55
CA HIS A 130 -4.81 -11.42 -9.66
C HIS A 130 -5.32 -10.50 -10.75
N ASN A 131 -5.48 -9.20 -10.46
CA ASN A 131 -6.18 -8.32 -11.39
C ASN A 131 -5.37 -7.14 -11.92
N VAL A 132 -4.23 -6.82 -11.33
CA VAL A 132 -3.43 -5.71 -11.80
C VAL A 132 -2.67 -6.12 -13.07
N SER A 133 -2.53 -5.20 -14.02
CA SER A 133 -1.86 -5.51 -15.28
C SER A 133 -0.39 -5.12 -15.29
N CYS A 134 0.05 -4.26 -14.38
CA CYS A 134 1.46 -3.90 -14.30
C CYS A 134 2.22 -4.86 -13.40
N GLN A 135 3.53 -4.65 -13.29
CA GLN A 135 4.35 -5.44 -12.38
C GLN A 135 3.94 -5.22 -10.94
N ILE A 136 4.06 -6.27 -10.13
CA ILE A 136 3.72 -6.18 -8.71
C ILE A 136 4.83 -6.82 -7.88
N MET A 137 5.19 -6.16 -6.79
CA MET A 137 6.07 -6.70 -5.77
C MET A 137 5.29 -6.81 -4.47
N LEU A 138 5.31 -7.98 -3.87
CA LEU A 138 4.67 -8.22 -2.59
C LEU A 138 5.73 -8.25 -1.50
N SER A 139 5.51 -7.47 -0.46
CA SER A 139 6.42 -7.43 0.69
C SER A 139 5.66 -7.98 1.90
N ARG A 140 5.86 -9.25 2.19
CA ARG A 140 5.20 -9.86 3.32
C ARG A 140 5.97 -9.55 4.59
N GLU A 141 5.22 -9.21 5.64
CA GLU A 141 5.78 -9.01 6.96
C GLU A 141 6.59 -10.23 7.40
N GLN A 142 7.66 -9.99 8.14
CA GLN A 142 8.48 -11.08 8.63
C GLN A 142 7.66 -11.99 9.54
N ALA A 143 7.82 -13.29 9.37
CA ALA A 143 7.16 -14.25 10.24
C ALA A 143 7.69 -14.11 11.67
N PRO A 144 6.87 -14.43 12.69
CA PRO A 144 7.36 -14.42 14.06
C PRO A 144 8.56 -15.34 14.19
N SER A 145 9.52 -14.95 14.99
CA SER A 145 10.68 -15.79 15.21
C SER A 145 10.27 -17.14 15.71
N PRO A 146 10.84 -18.22 15.21
CA PRO A 146 10.58 -19.51 15.79
C PRO A 146 11.11 -19.52 17.22
N ILE A 147 10.61 -20.47 17.99
CA ILE A 147 11.05 -20.60 19.37
C ILE A 147 12.56 -20.78 19.37
N PRO A 148 13.29 -19.94 20.06
CA PRO A 148 14.76 -19.99 19.98
C PRO A 148 15.33 -21.12 20.74
N SER A 149 14.84 -22.22 20.72
CA SER A 149 15.39 -23.26 21.49
C SER A 149 16.09 -24.26 20.69
N ARG A 150 16.52 -23.88 19.63
CA ARG A 150 17.13 -24.79 18.85
C ARG A 150 18.45 -24.92 19.16
N GLU A 151 18.98 -24.85 19.88
CA GLU A 151 20.31 -25.05 20.07
C GLU A 151 20.60 -25.75 20.90
#